data_76819cf21c064a092ae8523c17cf8144
#
_entry.id   76819cf21c064a092ae8523c17cf8144
#
_cell.length_a   1.000
_cell.length_b   1.000
_cell.length_c   1.000
_cell.angle_alpha   90.00
_cell.angle_beta   90.00
_cell.angle_gamma   90.00
#
_symmetry.space_group_name_H-M   'P 1'
#
loop_
_entity.id
_entity.type
_entity.pdbx_description
1 polymer ?
#
loop_
_entity_poly.entity_id
_entity_poly.type
_entity_poly.pdbx_seq_one_letter_code
_entity_poly.pdbx_strand_id
1 'polypeptide(L)'
;MPRRPTALEQGALDGLCGVYSIVNGIVWALRTYPHPRPQKQGRRRPSDEELGDLFIVLLSNLVRGHSHLKPIVEGTNSRQLFRLLSKSSDWLRKHRGLALVTRRPFHGRPYVPTTQVAQKLGRHLVRPGTAAILGIEAPFDHWTVVRQVAQQRLLLLDSAGTSQLSMKTWGEGCSRKTGLIHPDNIFLLKLTKSKRARKAVA
;
A
#
# COMPACT_ATOMS: atom_id res chain seq x y z
N MET A 1 10.66 11.29 21.50
CA MET A 1 10.73 10.35 20.35
C MET A 1 9.44 10.43 19.56
N PRO A 2 9.45 10.55 18.23
CA PRO A 2 8.21 10.49 17.45
C PRO A 2 7.57 9.10 17.66
N ARG A 3 6.27 9.09 18.01
CA ARG A 3 5.50 7.84 18.19
C ARG A 3 5.63 7.01 16.92
N ARG A 4 5.92 5.71 17.06
CA ARG A 4 5.94 4.77 15.95
C ARG A 4 4.57 4.82 15.24
N PRO A 5 4.53 4.80 13.90
CA PRO A 5 3.27 4.72 13.20
C PRO A 5 2.59 3.40 13.56
N THR A 6 1.40 3.47 14.11
CA THR A 6 0.52 2.32 14.27
C THR A 6 -0.25 2.11 12.97
N ALA A 7 -0.27 0.88 12.48
CA ALA A 7 -1.16 0.48 11.40
C ALA A 7 -2.62 0.52 11.88
N LEU A 8 -3.55 0.70 10.94
CA LEU A 8 -4.94 0.32 11.19
C LEU A 8 -4.98 -1.20 11.25
N GLU A 9 -5.58 -1.74 12.31
CA GLU A 9 -5.66 -3.17 12.56
C GLU A 9 -6.90 -3.75 11.88
N GLN A 10 -6.75 -4.93 11.32
CA GLN A 10 -7.80 -5.71 10.68
C GLN A 10 -8.47 -6.60 11.71
N GLY A 11 -9.80 -6.80 11.58
CA GLY A 11 -10.54 -7.80 12.34
C GLY A 11 -10.17 -9.23 11.92
N ALA A 12 -10.33 -10.17 12.84
CA ALA A 12 -9.96 -11.59 12.60
C ALA A 12 -10.84 -12.31 11.56
N LEU A 13 -12.02 -11.76 11.25
CA LEU A 13 -13.02 -12.40 10.39
C LEU A 13 -13.19 -11.74 9.02
N ASP A 14 -12.40 -10.70 8.71
CA ASP A 14 -12.52 -10.01 7.42
C ASP A 14 -11.33 -10.27 6.51
N GLY A 15 -11.60 -10.43 5.21
CA GLY A 15 -10.59 -10.52 4.15
C GLY A 15 -10.13 -9.15 3.62
N LEU A 16 -10.23 -8.09 4.41
CA LEU A 16 -9.99 -6.71 3.99
C LEU A 16 -8.52 -6.26 4.06
N CYS A 17 -7.56 -7.18 4.23
CA CYS A 17 -6.13 -6.86 4.29
C CYS A 17 -5.67 -5.97 3.14
N GLY A 18 -6.22 -6.14 1.93
CA GLY A 18 -5.94 -5.29 0.78
C GLY A 18 -6.42 -3.84 0.98
N VAL A 19 -7.61 -3.63 1.55
CA VAL A 19 -8.15 -2.29 1.85
C VAL A 19 -7.32 -1.63 2.95
N TYR A 20 -7.04 -2.33 4.05
CA TYR A 20 -6.19 -1.85 5.13
C TYR A 20 -4.79 -1.49 4.64
N SER A 21 -4.20 -2.31 3.76
CA SER A 21 -2.88 -2.05 3.18
C SER A 21 -2.87 -0.79 2.31
N ILE A 22 -3.93 -0.51 1.55
CA ILE A 22 -4.05 0.74 0.80
C ILE A 22 -4.10 1.93 1.74
N VAL A 23 -4.95 1.89 2.77
CA VAL A 23 -5.08 3.00 3.74
C VAL A 23 -3.78 3.23 4.49
N ASN A 24 -3.17 2.16 5.04
CA ASN A 24 -1.90 2.23 5.75
C ASN A 24 -0.76 2.74 4.85
N GLY A 25 -0.71 2.30 3.58
CA GLY A 25 0.27 2.76 2.61
C GLY A 25 0.13 4.25 2.28
N ILE A 26 -1.10 4.75 2.15
CA ILE A 26 -1.39 6.18 1.94
C ILE A 26 -1.01 7.01 3.17
N VAL A 27 -1.39 6.57 4.37
CA VAL A 27 -1.01 7.24 5.63
C VAL A 27 0.50 7.34 5.76
N TRP A 28 1.22 6.26 5.47
CA TRP A 28 2.68 6.26 5.48
C TRP A 28 3.27 7.22 4.46
N ALA A 29 2.79 7.18 3.22
CA ALA A 29 3.27 8.07 2.17
C ALA A 29 2.99 9.55 2.48
N LEU A 30 1.83 9.89 3.05
CA LEU A 30 1.48 11.25 3.46
C LEU A 30 2.39 11.76 4.59
N ARG A 31 2.78 10.91 5.53
CA ARG A 31 3.71 11.28 6.62
C ARG A 31 5.08 11.70 6.12
N THR A 32 5.55 11.04 5.08
CA THR A 32 6.88 11.26 4.50
C THR A 32 6.86 12.24 3.34
N TYR A 33 5.69 12.65 2.83
CA TYR A 33 5.56 13.56 1.71
C TYR A 33 6.06 14.98 2.07
N PRO A 34 6.93 15.59 1.26
CA PRO A 34 7.43 16.94 1.51
C PRO A 34 6.31 17.97 1.28
N HIS A 35 5.96 18.71 2.31
CA HIS A 35 5.04 19.84 2.19
C HIS A 35 5.80 21.14 2.01
N PRO A 36 5.37 22.03 1.10
CA PRO A 36 6.07 23.30 0.82
C PRO A 36 6.03 24.30 1.99
N ARG A 37 5.16 24.09 2.98
CA ARG A 37 5.11 24.89 4.22
C ARG A 37 5.27 23.95 5.42
N PRO A 38 6.01 24.38 6.49
CA PRO A 38 6.09 23.63 7.72
C PRO A 38 4.69 23.57 8.35
N GLN A 39 3.95 22.53 8.05
CA GLN A 39 2.67 22.27 8.70
C GLN A 39 2.94 21.63 10.06
N LYS A 40 2.18 22.07 11.10
CA LYS A 40 2.16 21.35 12.38
C LYS A 40 1.96 19.86 12.10
N GLN A 41 2.75 19.00 12.75
CA GLN A 41 2.78 17.54 12.48
C GLN A 41 1.40 16.87 12.41
N GLY A 42 0.40 17.40 13.11
CA GLY A 42 -0.97 16.88 13.11
C GLY A 42 -1.72 16.99 11.78
N ARG A 43 -1.35 17.94 10.89
CA ARG A 43 -2.01 18.10 9.57
C ARG A 43 -1.48 17.14 8.48
N ARG A 44 -0.40 16.41 8.74
CA ARG A 44 0.15 15.42 7.78
C ARG A 44 -0.63 14.10 7.79
N ARG A 45 -1.14 13.72 8.96
CA ARG A 45 -1.98 12.53 9.09
C ARG A 45 -3.42 12.91 8.73
N PRO A 46 -4.14 12.11 7.94
CA PRO A 46 -5.58 12.25 7.80
C PRO A 46 -6.27 12.13 9.15
N SER A 47 -7.37 12.85 9.35
CA SER A 47 -8.24 12.64 10.51
C SER A 47 -8.88 11.26 10.45
N ASP A 48 -9.41 10.78 11.58
CA ASP A 48 -10.09 9.49 11.62
C ASP A 48 -11.35 9.50 10.73
N GLU A 49 -12.02 10.65 10.60
CA GLU A 49 -13.12 10.87 9.68
C GLU A 49 -12.68 10.74 8.21
N GLU A 50 -11.57 11.39 7.82
CA GLU A 50 -11.02 11.27 6.47
C GLU A 50 -10.58 9.84 6.15
N LEU A 51 -10.05 9.12 7.15
CA LEU A 51 -9.67 7.70 7.00
C LEU A 51 -10.92 6.83 6.85
N GLY A 52 -11.98 7.10 7.62
CA GLY A 52 -13.28 6.44 7.50
C GLY A 52 -13.90 6.65 6.12
N ASP A 53 -13.89 7.89 5.61
CA ASP A 53 -14.39 8.22 4.27
C ASP A 53 -13.59 7.47 3.17
N LEU A 54 -12.27 7.49 3.24
CA LEU A 54 -11.44 6.71 2.32
C LEU A 54 -11.77 5.21 2.39
N PHE A 55 -11.90 4.65 3.59
CA PHE A 55 -12.22 3.24 3.79
C PHE A 55 -13.58 2.88 3.18
N ILE A 56 -14.61 3.70 3.40
CA ILE A 56 -15.95 3.53 2.81
C ILE A 56 -15.89 3.58 1.30
N VAL A 57 -15.15 4.54 0.72
CA VAL A 57 -14.96 4.64 -0.73
C VAL A 57 -14.33 3.37 -1.29
N LEU A 58 -13.30 2.83 -0.64
CA LEU A 58 -12.64 1.60 -1.08
C LEU A 58 -13.56 0.39 -0.96
N LEU A 59 -14.25 0.24 0.17
CA LEU A 59 -15.17 -0.86 0.43
C LEU A 59 -16.34 -0.86 -0.57
N SER A 60 -16.95 0.29 -0.81
CA SER A 60 -18.04 0.45 -1.78
C SER A 60 -17.59 0.07 -3.20
N ASN A 61 -16.33 0.38 -3.57
CA ASN A 61 -15.78 -0.01 -4.87
C ASN A 61 -15.34 -1.48 -4.92
N LEU A 62 -15.01 -2.09 -3.79
CA LEU A 62 -14.69 -3.52 -3.70
C LEU A 62 -15.92 -4.38 -3.95
N VAL A 63 -17.05 -4.05 -3.29
CA VAL A 63 -18.29 -4.82 -3.40
C VAL A 63 -19.12 -4.48 -4.66
N ARG A 64 -18.82 -3.39 -5.35
CA ARG A 64 -19.55 -2.96 -6.54
C ARG A 64 -19.45 -3.98 -7.67
N GLY A 65 -20.59 -4.45 -8.13
CA GLY A 65 -20.70 -5.46 -9.20
C GLY A 65 -20.60 -6.91 -8.72
N HIS A 66 -20.53 -7.12 -7.40
CA HIS A 66 -20.65 -8.43 -6.79
C HIS A 66 -22.02 -8.56 -6.11
N SER A 67 -22.72 -9.65 -6.40
CA SER A 67 -24.06 -9.94 -5.83
C SER A 67 -24.03 -10.26 -4.33
N HIS A 68 -22.82 -10.45 -3.76
CA HIS A 68 -22.63 -10.84 -2.37
C HIS A 68 -21.39 -10.16 -1.76
N LEU A 69 -21.29 -10.18 -0.42
CA LEU A 69 -20.12 -9.70 0.35
C LEU A 69 -18.87 -10.58 0.19
N LYS A 70 -18.87 -11.47 -0.81
CA LYS A 70 -17.79 -12.41 -1.12
C LYS A 70 -16.38 -11.78 -1.09
N PRO A 71 -16.12 -10.61 -1.71
CA PRO A 71 -14.80 -10.00 -1.67
C PRO A 71 -14.35 -9.54 -0.28
N ILE A 72 -15.30 -9.37 0.67
CA ILE A 72 -14.98 -9.01 2.06
C ILE A 72 -14.47 -10.25 2.80
N VAL A 73 -14.99 -11.44 2.46
CA VAL A 73 -14.64 -12.70 3.13
C VAL A 73 -13.44 -13.36 2.45
N GLU A 74 -13.43 -13.42 1.10
CA GLU A 74 -12.39 -14.11 0.33
C GLU A 74 -11.13 -13.27 0.09
N GLY A 75 -11.17 -11.98 0.45
CA GLY A 75 -10.04 -11.09 0.26
C GLY A 75 -9.98 -10.43 -1.12
N THR A 76 -8.88 -9.73 -1.37
CA THR A 76 -8.67 -8.86 -2.53
C THR A 76 -7.55 -9.43 -3.40
N ASN A 77 -7.83 -9.72 -4.66
CA ASN A 77 -6.79 -10.10 -5.62
C ASN A 77 -6.02 -8.89 -6.18
N SER A 78 -4.91 -9.13 -6.87
CA SER A 78 -4.03 -8.07 -7.39
C SER A 78 -4.71 -7.12 -8.40
N ARG A 79 -5.67 -7.59 -9.18
CA ARG A 79 -6.44 -6.77 -10.12
C ARG A 79 -7.41 -5.84 -9.38
N GLN A 80 -8.10 -6.38 -8.39
CA GLN A 80 -8.99 -5.61 -7.51
C GLN A 80 -8.20 -4.55 -6.73
N LEU A 81 -7.06 -4.93 -6.13
CA LEU A 81 -6.17 -4.01 -5.41
C LEU A 81 -5.71 -2.86 -6.31
N PHE A 82 -5.28 -3.14 -7.55
CA PHE A 82 -4.87 -2.11 -8.50
C PHE A 82 -6.00 -1.13 -8.83
N ARG A 83 -7.23 -1.64 -9.01
CA ARG A 83 -8.42 -0.82 -9.22
C ARG A 83 -8.73 0.08 -8.02
N LEU A 84 -8.66 -0.47 -6.80
CA LEU A 84 -8.85 0.29 -5.56
C LEU A 84 -7.80 1.38 -5.37
N LEU A 85 -6.53 1.12 -5.72
CA LEU A 85 -5.46 2.12 -5.72
C LEU A 85 -5.75 3.29 -6.67
N SER A 86 -6.38 3.02 -7.82
CA SER A 86 -6.85 4.09 -8.72
C SER A 86 -7.93 4.96 -8.05
N LYS A 87 -8.91 4.34 -7.36
CA LYS A 87 -9.95 5.07 -6.61
C LYS A 87 -9.38 5.87 -5.45
N SER A 88 -8.36 5.35 -4.77
CA SER A 88 -7.62 6.11 -3.76
C SER A 88 -6.94 7.34 -4.35
N SER A 89 -6.44 7.27 -5.58
CA SER A 89 -5.86 8.43 -6.26
C SER A 89 -6.92 9.51 -6.55
N ASP A 90 -8.15 9.11 -6.91
CA ASP A 90 -9.26 10.05 -7.11
C ASP A 90 -9.64 10.75 -5.79
N TRP A 91 -9.74 9.98 -4.72
CA TRP A 91 -9.98 10.51 -3.37
C TRP A 91 -8.89 11.49 -2.94
N LEU A 92 -7.62 11.14 -3.10
CA LEU A 92 -6.48 12.02 -2.76
C LEU A 92 -6.48 13.32 -3.57
N ARG A 93 -6.89 13.28 -4.86
CA ARG A 93 -7.03 14.49 -5.66
C ARG A 93 -8.08 15.42 -5.11
N LYS A 94 -9.22 14.88 -4.70
CA LYS A 94 -10.35 15.65 -4.16
C LYS A 94 -10.00 16.27 -2.80
N HIS A 95 -9.46 15.48 -1.88
CA HIS A 95 -9.30 15.88 -0.47
C HIS A 95 -7.93 16.51 -0.14
N ARG A 96 -6.89 16.23 -0.94
CA ARG A 96 -5.50 16.63 -0.64
C ARG A 96 -4.78 17.35 -1.78
N GLY A 97 -5.37 17.47 -2.95
CA GLY A 97 -4.70 18.01 -4.14
C GLY A 97 -3.50 17.17 -4.59
N LEU A 98 -3.45 15.91 -4.17
CA LEU A 98 -2.40 14.95 -4.48
C LEU A 98 -2.93 13.85 -5.41
N ALA A 99 -2.03 13.21 -6.15
CA ALA A 99 -2.32 12.02 -6.93
C ALA A 99 -1.43 10.87 -6.45
N LEU A 100 -1.99 9.65 -6.44
CA LEU A 100 -1.24 8.43 -6.17
C LEU A 100 -0.82 7.80 -7.50
N VAL A 101 0.48 7.77 -7.75
CA VAL A 101 1.07 7.03 -8.86
C VAL A 101 1.38 5.62 -8.39
N THR A 102 0.76 4.64 -9.01
CA THR A 102 0.97 3.21 -8.74
C THR A 102 1.74 2.57 -9.87
N ARG A 103 2.76 1.77 -9.56
CA ARG A 103 3.54 0.98 -10.51
C ARG A 103 3.63 -0.46 -10.06
N ARG A 104 3.58 -1.38 -11.01
CA ARG A 104 3.82 -2.82 -10.81
C ARG A 104 5.12 -3.19 -11.52
N PRO A 105 6.28 -3.07 -10.84
CA PRO A 105 7.59 -3.14 -11.50
C PRO A 105 7.92 -4.51 -12.09
N PHE A 106 7.27 -5.56 -11.61
CA PHE A 106 7.53 -6.94 -11.99
C PHE A 106 6.32 -7.63 -12.63
N HIS A 107 5.30 -6.85 -13.00
CA HIS A 107 4.09 -7.39 -13.62
C HIS A 107 4.42 -8.15 -14.91
N GLY A 108 3.85 -9.33 -15.04
CA GLY A 108 4.07 -10.20 -16.19
C GLY A 108 5.32 -11.08 -16.09
N ARG A 109 6.23 -10.85 -15.14
CA ARG A 109 7.43 -11.69 -15.00
C ARG A 109 7.09 -13.01 -14.31
N PRO A 110 7.58 -14.15 -14.83
CA PRO A 110 7.36 -15.45 -14.19
C PRO A 110 8.19 -15.64 -12.92
N TYR A 111 9.36 -15.00 -12.87
CA TYR A 111 10.31 -15.07 -11.76
C TYR A 111 11.09 -13.76 -11.62
N VAL A 112 11.42 -13.40 -10.37
CA VAL A 112 12.29 -12.26 -10.04
C VAL A 112 13.15 -12.62 -8.82
N PRO A 113 14.48 -12.52 -8.90
CA PRO A 113 15.35 -12.75 -7.75
C PRO A 113 15.00 -11.87 -6.55
N THR A 114 15.06 -12.44 -5.34
CA THR A 114 14.80 -11.72 -4.09
C THR A 114 15.66 -10.47 -3.95
N THR A 115 16.92 -10.54 -4.34
CA THR A 115 17.87 -9.42 -4.34
C THR A 115 17.40 -8.27 -5.25
N GLN A 116 16.86 -8.58 -6.42
CA GLN A 116 16.33 -7.58 -7.35
C GLN A 116 15.09 -6.90 -6.79
N VAL A 117 14.20 -7.67 -6.15
CA VAL A 117 13.02 -7.11 -5.45
C VAL A 117 13.46 -6.18 -4.32
N ALA A 118 14.35 -6.66 -3.45
CA ALA A 118 14.86 -5.88 -2.33
C ALA A 118 15.53 -4.56 -2.78
N GLN A 119 16.37 -4.63 -3.81
CA GLN A 119 17.02 -3.45 -4.38
C GLN A 119 16.01 -2.46 -4.97
N LYS A 120 14.97 -2.96 -5.66
CA LYS A 120 13.91 -2.11 -6.22
C LYS A 120 13.08 -1.44 -5.16
N LEU A 121 12.67 -2.19 -4.11
CA LEU A 121 11.96 -1.67 -2.95
C LEU A 121 12.81 -0.64 -2.20
N GLY A 122 14.07 -0.97 -1.89
CA GLY A 122 15.00 -0.08 -1.19
C GLY A 122 15.16 1.26 -1.91
N ARG A 123 15.47 1.25 -3.22
CA ARG A 123 15.59 2.47 -4.02
C ARG A 123 14.29 3.27 -4.12
N HIS A 124 13.14 2.62 -4.01
CA HIS A 124 11.85 3.30 -4.02
C HIS A 124 11.54 3.95 -2.67
N LEU A 125 11.70 3.20 -1.58
CA LEU A 125 11.25 3.57 -0.24
C LEU A 125 12.12 4.63 0.46
N VAL A 126 13.34 4.87 0.00
CA VAL A 126 14.17 6.00 0.49
C VAL A 126 13.64 7.37 0.05
N ARG A 127 12.76 7.40 -0.94
CA ARG A 127 12.18 8.64 -1.46
C ARG A 127 11.00 9.07 -0.58
N PRO A 128 10.86 10.35 -0.27
CA PRO A 128 9.72 10.83 0.50
C PRO A 128 8.41 10.70 -0.31
N GLY A 129 7.30 10.48 0.39
CA GLY A 129 5.98 10.32 -0.21
C GLY A 129 5.79 8.98 -0.92
N THR A 130 6.54 7.95 -0.51
CA THR A 130 6.46 6.61 -1.10
C THR A 130 6.08 5.55 -0.09
N ALA A 131 5.47 4.47 -0.58
CA ALA A 131 5.20 3.23 0.12
C ALA A 131 5.28 2.08 -0.88
N ALA A 132 5.26 0.85 -0.40
CA ALA A 132 5.06 -0.33 -1.25
C ALA A 132 4.04 -1.27 -0.60
N ILE A 133 3.23 -1.94 -1.42
CA ILE A 133 2.33 -3.00 -0.97
C ILE A 133 2.83 -4.32 -1.54
N LEU A 134 2.87 -5.35 -0.70
CA LEU A 134 3.17 -6.72 -1.07
C LEU A 134 1.99 -7.63 -0.78
N GLY A 135 1.67 -8.52 -1.71
CA GLY A 135 0.86 -9.70 -1.45
C GLY A 135 1.76 -10.87 -1.08
N ILE A 136 1.49 -11.45 0.06
CA ILE A 136 2.12 -12.67 0.58
C ILE A 136 1.16 -13.81 0.28
N GLU A 137 1.64 -14.82 -0.45
CA GLU A 137 0.86 -16.00 -0.84
C GLU A 137 0.71 -16.99 0.32
N ALA A 138 0.05 -18.11 0.03
CA ALA A 138 -0.14 -19.20 0.98
C ALA A 138 1.15 -19.56 1.76
N PRO A 139 1.04 -19.86 3.04
CA PRO A 139 -0.22 -20.06 3.80
C PRO A 139 -0.82 -18.78 4.41
N PHE A 140 -0.27 -17.60 4.10
CA PHE A 140 -0.68 -16.36 4.75
C PHE A 140 -1.79 -15.63 4.01
N ASP A 141 -1.84 -15.71 2.66
CA ASP A 141 -2.80 -15.03 1.78
C ASP A 141 -3.11 -13.60 2.23
N HIS A 142 -2.06 -12.78 2.35
CA HIS A 142 -2.14 -11.51 3.06
C HIS A 142 -1.51 -10.35 2.29
N TRP A 143 -2.14 -9.18 2.33
CA TRP A 143 -1.59 -7.92 1.83
C TRP A 143 -1.00 -7.09 2.97
N THR A 144 0.21 -6.59 2.77
CA THR A 144 0.92 -5.79 3.77
C THR A 144 1.67 -4.60 3.15
N VAL A 145 1.99 -3.60 3.97
CA VAL A 145 2.76 -2.43 3.54
C VAL A 145 4.21 -2.57 3.95
N VAL A 146 5.11 -2.41 2.99
CA VAL A 146 6.54 -2.25 3.26
C VAL A 146 6.86 -0.77 3.42
N ARG A 147 7.39 -0.39 4.57
CA ARG A 147 7.82 0.98 4.86
C ARG A 147 9.33 1.19 4.71
N GLN A 148 10.11 0.12 4.82
CA GLN A 148 11.57 0.18 4.74
C GLN A 148 12.15 -1.20 4.42
N VAL A 149 13.28 -1.20 3.69
CA VAL A 149 14.17 -2.36 3.55
C VAL A 149 15.39 -2.13 4.44
N ALA A 150 15.65 -3.03 5.37
CA ALA A 150 16.75 -2.95 6.31
C ALA A 150 17.52 -4.27 6.33
N GLN A 151 18.76 -4.25 5.89
CA GLN A 151 19.59 -5.46 5.77
C GLN A 151 18.87 -6.57 4.96
N GLN A 152 18.56 -7.70 5.59
CA GLN A 152 17.84 -8.83 4.98
C GLN A 152 16.39 -8.94 5.46
N ARG A 153 15.76 -7.81 5.81
CA ARG A 153 14.39 -7.75 6.32
C ARG A 153 13.61 -6.64 5.67
N LEU A 154 12.32 -6.88 5.49
CA LEU A 154 11.35 -5.84 5.22
C LEU A 154 10.71 -5.40 6.54
N LEU A 155 10.73 -4.11 6.82
CA LEU A 155 9.97 -3.54 7.93
C LEU A 155 8.57 -3.21 7.43
N LEU A 156 7.57 -3.73 8.11
CA LEU A 156 6.19 -3.69 7.70
C LEU A 156 5.38 -2.65 8.51
N LEU A 157 4.29 -2.23 7.92
CA LEU A 157 3.18 -1.56 8.56
C LEU A 157 1.95 -2.40 8.22
N ASP A 158 1.72 -3.41 9.03
CA ASP A 158 0.82 -4.51 8.76
C ASP A 158 -0.44 -4.46 9.62
N SER A 159 -1.60 -4.77 9.02
CA SER A 159 -2.89 -4.77 9.72
C SER A 159 -3.10 -5.99 10.62
N ALA A 160 -2.37 -7.08 10.40
CA ALA A 160 -2.39 -8.29 11.24
C ALA A 160 -1.27 -8.27 12.32
N GLY A 161 -0.59 -7.13 12.51
CA GLY A 161 0.39 -6.95 13.56
C GLY A 161 1.81 -7.44 13.24
N THR A 162 2.07 -7.99 12.06
CA THR A 162 3.40 -8.42 11.64
C THR A 162 4.31 -7.22 11.41
N SER A 163 5.37 -7.08 12.18
CA SER A 163 6.26 -5.91 12.11
C SER A 163 7.40 -6.02 11.10
N GLN A 164 7.77 -7.23 10.72
CA GLN A 164 8.89 -7.51 9.82
C GLN A 164 8.74 -8.85 9.11
N LEU A 165 9.34 -8.94 7.92
CA LEU A 165 9.45 -10.18 7.14
C LEU A 165 10.91 -10.40 6.77
N SER A 166 11.45 -11.58 7.09
CA SER A 166 12.81 -11.96 6.70
C SER A 166 12.87 -12.29 5.20
N MET A 167 13.83 -11.74 4.48
CA MET A 167 14.02 -12.09 3.07
C MET A 167 14.53 -13.53 2.89
N LYS A 168 15.11 -14.14 3.91
CA LYS A 168 15.51 -15.56 3.87
C LYS A 168 14.32 -16.49 3.69
N THR A 169 13.13 -16.09 4.16
CA THR A 169 11.91 -16.90 4.02
C THR A 169 11.32 -16.90 2.61
N TRP A 170 11.81 -16.01 1.71
CA TRP A 170 11.31 -15.98 0.34
C TRP A 170 12.03 -17.00 -0.58
N GLY A 171 13.05 -17.66 -0.08
CA GLY A 171 13.94 -18.48 -0.91
C GLY A 171 14.74 -17.61 -1.89
N GLU A 172 15.08 -18.15 -3.05
CA GLU A 172 15.92 -17.47 -4.04
C GLU A 172 15.20 -16.38 -4.82
N GLY A 173 13.85 -16.37 -4.82
CA GLY A 173 13.10 -15.38 -5.57
C GLY A 173 11.58 -15.45 -5.42
N CYS A 174 10.96 -14.43 -6.01
CA CYS A 174 9.51 -14.36 -6.16
C CYS A 174 9.12 -15.11 -7.43
N SER A 175 8.20 -16.07 -7.32
CA SER A 175 7.77 -16.92 -8.43
C SER A 175 6.26 -16.98 -8.52
N ARG A 176 5.74 -17.17 -9.74
CA ARG A 176 4.30 -17.42 -9.98
C ARG A 176 3.87 -18.84 -9.58
N LYS A 177 4.79 -19.77 -9.57
CA LYS A 177 4.48 -21.20 -9.31
C LYS A 177 4.76 -21.60 -7.88
N THR A 178 5.87 -21.14 -7.35
CA THR A 178 6.38 -21.50 -6.03
C THR A 178 7.02 -20.27 -5.42
N GLY A 179 6.59 -19.85 -4.26
CA GLY A 179 7.20 -18.70 -3.61
C GLY A 179 6.21 -17.95 -2.73
N LEU A 180 6.72 -17.40 -1.65
CA LEU A 180 5.94 -16.64 -0.69
C LEU A 180 5.39 -15.33 -1.29
N ILE A 181 6.03 -14.80 -2.34
CA ILE A 181 5.63 -13.56 -2.98
C ILE A 181 5.52 -13.76 -4.50
N HIS A 182 4.37 -13.41 -5.03
CA HIS A 182 4.14 -13.39 -6.47
C HIS A 182 4.62 -12.07 -7.09
N PRO A 183 5.37 -12.07 -8.22
CA PRO A 183 5.87 -10.84 -8.84
C PRO A 183 4.77 -9.81 -9.18
N ASP A 184 3.58 -10.28 -9.54
CA ASP A 184 2.43 -9.42 -9.84
C ASP A 184 1.83 -8.74 -8.60
N ASN A 185 2.17 -9.22 -7.40
CA ASN A 185 1.65 -8.73 -6.13
C ASN A 185 2.58 -7.70 -5.45
N ILE A 186 3.45 -7.04 -6.24
CA ILE A 186 4.34 -5.99 -5.78
C ILE A 186 3.92 -4.65 -6.39
N PHE A 187 3.45 -3.74 -5.54
CA PHE A 187 2.98 -2.41 -5.93
C PHE A 187 3.86 -1.33 -5.30
N LEU A 188 4.36 -0.42 -6.13
CA LEU A 188 5.10 0.76 -5.70
C LEU A 188 4.18 1.97 -5.76
N LEU A 189 4.04 2.66 -4.64
CA LEU A 189 3.17 3.83 -4.46
C LEU A 189 4.01 5.09 -4.34
N LYS A 190 3.61 6.16 -5.02
CA LYS A 190 4.24 7.48 -4.91
C LYS A 190 3.21 8.58 -4.97
N LEU A 191 3.22 9.47 -3.99
CA LEU A 191 2.43 10.70 -4.01
C LEU A 191 3.10 11.74 -4.91
N THR A 192 2.27 12.45 -5.66
CA THR A 192 2.67 13.58 -6.51
C THR A 192 1.64 14.69 -6.42
N LYS A 193 2.01 15.94 -6.73
CA LYS A 193 1.03 17.02 -6.86
C LYS A 193 0.08 16.72 -8.01
N SER A 194 -1.21 16.91 -7.80
CA SER A 194 -2.22 16.77 -8.84
C SER A 194 -2.06 17.91 -9.89
N LYS A 195 -2.11 17.55 -11.17
CA LYS A 195 -2.02 18.54 -12.27
C LYS A 195 -3.18 19.57 -12.23
N ARG A 196 -4.35 19.21 -11.70
CA ARG A 196 -5.49 20.13 -11.56
C ARG A 196 -5.28 21.23 -10.52
N ALA A 197 -4.46 21.01 -9.48
CA ALA A 197 -4.12 22.04 -8.49
C ALA A 197 -3.26 23.19 -9.07
N ARG A 198 -2.64 23.01 -10.23
CA ARG A 198 -1.85 24.06 -10.90
C ARG A 198 -2.71 25.12 -11.64
N LYS A 199 -3.96 24.80 -12.00
CA LYS A 199 -4.84 25.74 -12.73
C LYS A 199 -5.66 26.66 -11.82
N ALA A 200 -5.68 26.42 -10.50
CA ALA A 200 -6.44 27.24 -9.56
C ALA A 200 -5.59 28.35 -8.89
N VAL A 201 -4.31 28.50 -9.24
CA VAL A 201 -3.36 29.48 -8.66
C VAL A 201 -2.78 30.38 -9.77
N ALA A 202 -3.24 30.28 -10.98
CA ALA A 202 -2.99 31.19 -12.07
C ALA A 202 -4.27 31.95 -12.44
#